data_da54a8a48106843059098b561c816415
#
_entry.id   da54a8a48106843059098b561c816415
#
_cell.length_a   1.000
_cell.length_b   1.000
_cell.length_c   1.000
_cell.angle_alpha   90.00
_cell.angle_beta   90.00
_cell.angle_gamma   90.00
#
_symmetry.space_group_name_H-M   'P 1'
#
loop_
_entity.id
_entity.type
_entity.pdbx_description
1 polymer ?
#
loop_
_entity_poly.entity_id
_entity_poly.type
_entity_poly.pdbx_seq_one_letter_code
_entity_poly.pdbx_strand_id
1 'polypeptide(L)'
;MNFDNFTIKSQEAIQKAVEIVRNHNEQSIEPVHLLKGILQVGESLTSYLFQKLGVNAGLLNNQVDREIESLPKVNGGEPYLSREANDALQKAIDYSNKLGDQFVALEAMLMGLFLVKSPASAFMKDAGITEKELGAAIDELRKGLSLIHI
;
A
#
# COMPACT_ATOMS: atom_id res chain seq x y z
N MET A 1 -8.60 11.08 -9.04
CA MET A 1 -9.35 10.22 -8.10
C MET A 1 -9.59 10.99 -6.81
N ASN A 2 -10.78 10.84 -6.26
CA ASN A 2 -11.18 11.47 -4.99
C ASN A 2 -10.87 10.53 -3.83
N PHE A 3 -10.21 11.03 -2.80
CA PHE A 3 -9.81 10.23 -1.64
C PHE A 3 -10.66 10.49 -0.39
N ASP A 4 -11.80 11.15 -0.52
CA ASP A 4 -12.68 11.49 0.61
C ASP A 4 -13.17 10.23 1.35
N ASN A 5 -13.32 9.12 0.63
CA ASN A 5 -13.74 7.84 1.21
C ASN A 5 -12.58 6.96 1.69
N PHE A 6 -11.39 7.53 1.81
CA PHE A 6 -10.23 6.85 2.39
C PHE A 6 -10.08 7.29 3.84
N THR A 7 -9.60 6.40 4.70
CA THR A 7 -9.31 6.77 6.09
C THR A 7 -8.25 7.86 6.14
N ILE A 8 -8.17 8.58 7.26
CA ILE A 8 -7.13 9.60 7.44
C ILE A 8 -5.73 8.99 7.26
N LYS A 9 -5.50 7.82 7.83
CA LYS A 9 -4.21 7.12 7.66
C LYS A 9 -3.92 6.78 6.20
N SER A 10 -4.93 6.33 5.47
CA SER A 10 -4.78 6.04 4.03
C SER A 10 -4.45 7.30 3.25
N GLN A 11 -5.11 8.41 3.56
CA GLN A 11 -4.81 9.70 2.93
C GLN A 11 -3.38 10.14 3.25
N GLU A 12 -2.93 9.93 4.48
CA GLU A 12 -1.54 10.24 4.88
C GLU A 12 -0.53 9.40 4.09
N ALA A 13 -0.83 8.12 3.85
CA ALA A 13 0.04 7.24 3.08
C ALA A 13 0.15 7.70 1.62
N ILE A 14 -0.97 8.13 1.03
CA ILE A 14 -1.00 8.67 -0.33
C ILE A 14 -0.20 9.98 -0.40
N GLN A 15 -0.38 10.87 0.58
CA GLN A 15 0.40 12.11 0.68
C GLN A 15 1.89 11.82 0.79
N LYS A 16 2.25 10.79 1.56
CA LYS A 16 3.65 10.38 1.70
C LYS A 16 4.21 9.88 0.37
N ALA A 17 3.41 9.13 -0.39
CA ALA A 17 3.82 8.68 -1.73
C ALA A 17 4.10 9.86 -2.66
N VAL A 18 3.26 10.89 -2.63
CA VAL A 18 3.46 12.12 -3.40
C VAL A 18 4.76 12.80 -3.00
N GLU A 19 5.02 12.90 -1.70
CA GLU A 19 6.24 13.49 -1.15
C GLU A 19 7.49 12.73 -1.61
N ILE A 20 7.44 11.39 -1.58
CA ILE A 20 8.54 10.54 -2.02
C ILE A 20 8.85 10.79 -3.51
N VAL A 21 7.80 10.84 -4.34
CA VAL A 21 7.95 11.11 -5.77
C VAL A 21 8.67 12.46 -5.99
N ARG A 22 8.25 13.50 -5.29
CA ARG A 22 8.86 14.83 -5.41
C ARG A 22 10.31 14.83 -4.93
N ASN A 23 10.59 14.19 -3.81
CA ASN A 23 11.93 14.15 -3.22
C ASN A 23 12.93 13.39 -4.09
N HIS A 24 12.44 12.47 -4.93
CA HIS A 24 13.29 11.69 -5.84
C HIS A 24 13.32 12.27 -7.25
N ASN A 25 12.73 13.44 -7.46
CA ASN A 25 12.62 14.08 -8.78
C ASN A 25 11.97 13.15 -9.80
N GLU A 26 10.95 12.42 -9.36
CA GLU A 26 10.12 11.57 -10.19
C GLU A 26 8.79 12.29 -10.43
N GLN A 27 7.95 11.77 -11.28
CA GLN A 27 6.66 12.40 -11.57
C GLN A 27 5.50 11.43 -11.46
N SER A 28 5.68 10.20 -11.93
CA SER A 28 4.64 9.18 -11.88
C SER A 28 4.62 8.54 -10.49
N ILE A 29 3.46 8.58 -9.83
CA ILE A 29 3.27 7.89 -8.56
C ILE A 29 2.97 6.43 -8.88
N GLU A 30 3.95 5.56 -8.61
CA GLU A 30 3.86 4.14 -8.91
C GLU A 30 3.38 3.34 -7.68
N PRO A 31 2.95 2.08 -7.86
CA PRO A 31 2.59 1.24 -6.72
C PRO A 31 3.68 1.15 -5.64
N VAL A 32 4.96 1.16 -6.00
CA VAL A 32 6.05 1.12 -5.01
C VAL A 32 6.06 2.36 -4.12
N HIS A 33 5.68 3.52 -4.65
CA HIS A 33 5.56 4.73 -3.85
C HIS A 33 4.43 4.61 -2.83
N LEU A 34 3.29 4.08 -3.26
CA LEU A 34 2.15 3.84 -2.37
C LEU A 34 2.51 2.83 -1.29
N LEU A 35 3.20 1.75 -1.66
CA LEU A 35 3.64 0.75 -0.70
C LEU A 35 4.62 1.36 0.31
N LYS A 36 5.58 2.17 -0.15
CA LYS A 36 6.51 2.86 0.76
C LYS A 36 5.77 3.80 1.71
N GLY A 37 4.78 4.53 1.21
CA GLY A 37 3.95 5.39 2.04
C GLY A 37 3.25 4.60 3.15
N ILE A 38 2.69 3.44 2.83
CA ILE A 38 2.04 2.56 3.81
C ILE A 38 3.06 2.06 4.84
N LEU A 39 4.24 1.64 4.38
CA LEU A 39 5.29 1.14 5.27
C LEU A 39 5.74 2.20 6.28
N GLN A 40 5.77 3.46 5.88
CA GLN A 40 6.20 4.56 6.75
C GLN A 40 5.08 5.05 7.67
N VAL A 41 3.88 5.23 7.13
CA VAL A 41 2.75 5.77 7.90
C VAL A 41 2.10 4.70 8.77
N GLY A 42 2.00 3.48 8.27
CA GLY A 42 1.31 2.39 8.93
C GLY A 42 2.24 1.33 9.50
N GLU A 43 3.33 1.71 10.15
CA GLU A 43 4.34 0.78 10.65
C GLU A 43 3.75 -0.28 11.60
N SER A 44 2.89 0.12 12.52
CA SER A 44 2.26 -0.83 13.46
C SER A 44 1.42 -1.86 12.74
N LEU A 45 0.65 -1.42 11.75
CA LEU A 45 -0.20 -2.28 10.94
C LEU A 45 0.65 -3.27 10.13
N THR A 46 1.64 -2.75 9.41
CA THR A 46 2.47 -3.60 8.54
C THR A 46 3.31 -4.56 9.36
N SER A 47 3.81 -4.15 10.53
CA SER A 47 4.55 -5.05 11.42
C SER A 47 3.67 -6.22 11.87
N TYR A 48 2.43 -5.94 12.24
CA TYR A 48 1.48 -6.99 12.63
C TYR A 48 1.23 -7.96 11.48
N LEU A 49 0.88 -7.44 10.30
CA LEU A 49 0.54 -8.27 9.15
C LEU A 49 1.76 -9.09 8.69
N PHE A 50 2.92 -8.47 8.60
CA PHE A 50 4.14 -9.14 8.12
C PHE A 50 4.61 -10.21 9.08
N GLN A 51 4.45 -10.00 10.39
CA GLN A 51 4.75 -11.03 11.38
C GLN A 51 3.83 -12.23 11.18
N LYS A 52 2.55 -12.00 10.98
CA LYS A 52 1.56 -13.07 10.72
C LYS A 52 1.88 -13.82 9.44
N LEU A 53 2.35 -13.12 8.42
CA LEU A 53 2.62 -13.68 7.11
C LEU A 53 4.04 -14.26 6.96
N GLY A 54 4.89 -14.09 7.96
CA GLY A 54 6.27 -14.55 7.89
C GLY A 54 7.12 -13.76 6.92
N VAL A 55 6.79 -12.49 6.70
CA VAL A 55 7.49 -11.61 5.74
C VAL A 55 8.69 -10.96 6.42
N ASN A 56 9.84 -10.98 5.73
CA ASN A 56 11.00 -10.19 6.13
C ASN A 56 10.79 -8.74 5.70
N ALA A 57 10.31 -7.91 6.63
CA ALA A 57 9.97 -6.51 6.36
C ALA A 57 11.17 -5.70 5.90
N GLY A 58 12.35 -5.94 6.47
CA GLY A 58 13.57 -5.23 6.08
C GLY A 58 13.96 -5.49 4.64
N LEU A 59 13.89 -6.75 4.22
CA LEU A 59 14.20 -7.13 2.85
C LEU A 59 13.20 -6.50 1.87
N LEU A 60 11.91 -6.58 2.18
CA LEU A 60 10.87 -5.99 1.35
C LEU A 60 11.08 -4.48 1.21
N ASN A 61 11.36 -3.80 2.31
CA ASN A 61 11.59 -2.37 2.33
C ASN A 61 12.81 -1.99 1.45
N ASN A 62 13.88 -2.78 1.51
CA ASN A 62 15.08 -2.55 0.68
C ASN A 62 14.77 -2.72 -0.80
N GLN A 63 13.96 -3.72 -1.17
CA GLN A 63 13.56 -3.94 -2.56
C GLN A 63 12.74 -2.76 -3.08
N VAL A 64 11.81 -2.27 -2.28
CA VAL A 64 10.98 -1.10 -2.62
C VAL A 64 11.88 0.13 -2.81
N ASP A 65 12.82 0.37 -1.91
CA ASP A 65 13.73 1.52 -2.00
C ASP A 65 14.57 1.46 -3.27
N ARG A 66 15.10 0.29 -3.61
CA ARG A 66 15.88 0.13 -4.84
C ARG A 66 15.05 0.41 -6.09
N GLU A 67 13.81 -0.06 -6.11
CA GLU A 67 12.91 0.18 -7.24
C GLU A 67 12.66 1.68 -7.40
N ILE A 68 12.38 2.39 -6.30
CA ILE A 68 12.15 3.84 -6.32
C ILE A 68 13.38 4.56 -6.87
N GLU A 69 14.59 4.18 -6.40
CA GLU A 69 15.82 4.80 -6.88
C GLU A 69 16.06 4.59 -8.37
N SER A 70 15.55 3.49 -8.93
CA SER A 70 15.77 3.14 -10.33
C SER A 70 14.81 3.82 -11.30
N LEU A 71 13.76 4.49 -10.79
CA LEU A 71 12.75 5.11 -11.65
C LEU A 71 13.29 6.35 -12.36
N PRO A 72 12.72 6.69 -13.53
CA PRO A 72 13.20 7.85 -14.31
C PRO A 72 13.08 9.16 -13.54
N LYS A 73 14.11 10.00 -13.64
CA LYS A 73 14.12 11.33 -13.05
C LYS A 73 13.65 12.35 -14.07
N VAL A 74 12.87 13.33 -13.60
CA VAL A 74 12.33 14.39 -14.46
C VAL A 74 12.60 15.75 -13.80
N ASN A 75 12.55 16.81 -14.62
CA ASN A 75 12.74 18.18 -14.14
C ASN A 75 11.38 18.86 -14.01
N GLY A 76 10.84 18.85 -12.78
CA GLY A 76 9.55 19.51 -12.51
C GLY A 76 8.35 18.71 -12.97
N GLY A 77 7.20 19.33 -12.89
CA GLY A 77 5.94 18.73 -13.22
C GLY A 77 5.19 18.25 -11.98
N GLU A 78 3.86 18.25 -12.07
CA GLU A 78 3.02 17.79 -10.98
C GLU A 78 3.00 16.26 -10.94
N PRO A 79 3.14 15.65 -9.76
CA PRO A 79 2.98 14.21 -9.64
C PRO A 79 1.58 13.76 -10.04
N TYR A 80 1.51 12.61 -10.70
CA TYR A 80 0.24 12.00 -11.08
C TYR A 80 0.29 10.50 -10.86
N LEU A 81 -0.88 9.90 -10.62
CA LEU A 81 -0.98 8.45 -10.44
C LEU A 81 -0.73 7.73 -11.76
N SER A 82 0.15 6.75 -11.74
CA SER A 82 0.30 5.85 -12.87
C SER A 82 -0.99 5.04 -13.04
N ARG A 83 -1.13 4.39 -14.19
CA ARG A 83 -2.25 3.49 -14.44
C ARG A 83 -2.30 2.39 -13.39
N GLU A 84 -1.17 1.76 -13.11
CA GLU A 84 -1.07 0.66 -12.14
C GLU A 84 -1.39 1.13 -10.73
N ALA A 85 -0.94 2.34 -10.35
CA ALA A 85 -1.26 2.90 -9.04
C ALA A 85 -2.75 3.20 -8.93
N ASN A 86 -3.33 3.77 -9.97
CA ASN A 86 -4.77 4.03 -10.00
C ASN A 86 -5.56 2.71 -9.90
N ASP A 87 -5.15 1.70 -10.65
CA ASP A 87 -5.80 0.39 -10.62
C ASP A 87 -5.69 -0.26 -9.23
N ALA A 88 -4.55 -0.12 -8.56
CA ALA A 88 -4.35 -0.64 -7.21
C ALA A 88 -5.31 0.03 -6.22
N LEU A 89 -5.46 1.34 -6.31
CA LEU A 89 -6.39 2.08 -5.45
C LEU A 89 -7.83 1.70 -5.75
N GLN A 90 -8.17 1.46 -7.02
CA GLN A 90 -9.51 1.00 -7.38
C GLN A 90 -9.78 -0.40 -6.81
N LYS A 91 -8.81 -1.29 -6.86
CA LYS A 91 -8.94 -2.63 -6.24
C LYS A 91 -9.07 -2.53 -4.73
N ALA A 92 -8.40 -1.56 -4.11
CA ALA A 92 -8.55 -1.30 -2.68
C ALA A 92 -9.99 -0.89 -2.34
N ILE A 93 -10.58 -0.03 -3.16
CA ILE A 93 -11.99 0.39 -3.01
C ILE A 93 -12.91 -0.83 -3.13
N ASP A 94 -12.70 -1.65 -4.15
CA ASP A 94 -13.50 -2.85 -4.38
C ASP A 94 -13.42 -3.82 -3.20
N TYR A 95 -12.22 -4.01 -2.67
CA TYR A 95 -12.00 -4.89 -1.52
C TYR A 95 -12.69 -4.35 -0.27
N SER A 96 -12.59 -3.04 -0.04
CA SER A 96 -13.28 -2.35 1.04
C SER A 96 -14.79 -2.55 0.98
N ASN A 97 -15.37 -2.41 -0.22
CA ASN A 97 -16.80 -2.62 -0.44
C ASN A 97 -17.21 -4.07 -0.12
N LYS A 98 -16.38 -5.03 -0.48
CA LYS A 98 -16.57 -6.45 -0.17
C LYS A 98 -16.62 -6.70 1.33
N LEU A 99 -15.78 -5.98 2.09
CA LEU A 99 -15.74 -6.08 3.54
C LEU A 99 -16.88 -5.32 4.22
N GLY A 100 -17.64 -4.53 3.47
CA GLY A 100 -18.72 -3.72 4.01
C GLY A 100 -18.23 -2.44 4.68
N ASP A 101 -17.01 -2.00 4.37
CA ASP A 101 -16.43 -0.80 4.97
C ASP A 101 -16.88 0.44 4.24
N GLN A 102 -17.13 1.51 5.00
CA GLN A 102 -17.44 2.82 4.44
C GLN A 102 -16.19 3.53 3.94
N PHE A 103 -15.06 3.31 4.59
CA PHE A 103 -13.78 3.98 4.27
C PHE A 103 -12.72 2.96 3.91
N VAL A 104 -11.86 3.33 2.95
CA VAL A 104 -10.74 2.49 2.49
C VAL A 104 -9.59 2.63 3.48
N ALA A 105 -9.30 1.56 4.21
CA ALA A 105 -8.24 1.51 5.21
C ALA A 105 -6.91 1.08 4.58
N LEU A 106 -5.82 1.23 5.34
CA LEU A 106 -4.47 0.85 4.88
C LEU A 106 -4.38 -0.61 4.47
N GLU A 107 -5.03 -1.52 5.21
CA GLU A 107 -5.00 -2.94 4.89
C GLU A 107 -5.68 -3.24 3.55
N ALA A 108 -6.73 -2.48 3.21
CA ALA A 108 -7.38 -2.61 1.90
C ALA A 108 -6.45 -2.10 0.80
N MET A 109 -5.70 -1.04 1.05
CA MET A 109 -4.70 -0.54 0.10
C MET A 109 -3.61 -1.58 -0.14
N LEU A 110 -3.14 -2.27 0.90
CA LEU A 110 -2.16 -3.36 0.74
C LEU A 110 -2.71 -4.47 -0.16
N MET A 111 -3.96 -4.86 0.05
CA MET A 111 -4.60 -5.87 -0.80
C MET A 111 -4.69 -5.39 -2.25
N GLY A 112 -5.07 -4.15 -2.47
CA GLY A 112 -5.13 -3.56 -3.82
C GLY A 112 -3.77 -3.58 -4.52
N LEU A 113 -2.72 -3.22 -3.81
CA LEU A 113 -1.35 -3.26 -4.32
C LEU A 113 -0.92 -4.70 -4.64
N PHE A 114 -1.33 -5.66 -3.83
CA PHE A 114 -1.03 -7.07 -4.07
C PHE A 114 -1.73 -7.60 -5.32
N LEU A 115 -2.96 -7.18 -5.57
CA LEU A 115 -3.79 -7.71 -6.65
C LEU A 115 -3.44 -7.18 -8.04
N VAL A 116 -2.81 -6.02 -8.12
CA VAL A 116 -2.45 -5.39 -9.40
C VAL A 116 -1.00 -5.70 -9.75
N LYS A 117 -0.77 -6.23 -10.95
CA LYS A 117 0.57 -6.58 -11.40
C LYS A 117 1.46 -5.35 -11.48
N SER A 118 2.56 -5.37 -10.73
CA SER A 118 3.54 -4.28 -10.66
C SER A 118 4.79 -4.80 -9.93
N PRO A 119 5.90 -4.05 -9.93
CA PRO A 119 7.03 -4.42 -9.09
C PRO A 119 6.66 -4.57 -7.61
N ALA A 120 5.78 -3.72 -7.09
CA ALA A 120 5.33 -3.81 -5.69
C ALA A 120 4.69 -5.17 -5.41
N SER A 121 3.75 -5.62 -6.26
CA SER A 121 3.09 -6.91 -6.08
C SER A 121 4.08 -8.06 -6.23
N ALA A 122 5.04 -7.93 -7.14
CA ALA A 122 6.09 -8.94 -7.34
C ALA A 122 6.94 -9.10 -6.06
N PHE A 123 7.34 -7.99 -5.44
CA PHE A 123 8.10 -8.02 -4.18
C PHE A 123 7.30 -8.68 -3.06
N MET A 124 6.01 -8.38 -2.96
CA MET A 124 5.13 -8.98 -1.97
C MET A 124 5.01 -10.50 -2.17
N LYS A 125 4.83 -10.94 -3.41
CA LYS A 125 4.75 -12.37 -3.75
C LYS A 125 6.08 -13.07 -3.48
N ASP A 126 7.19 -12.44 -3.84
CA ASP A 126 8.53 -13.00 -3.59
C ASP A 126 8.82 -13.12 -2.09
N ALA A 127 8.20 -12.25 -1.28
CA ALA A 127 8.30 -12.32 0.18
C ALA A 127 7.46 -13.45 0.78
N GLY A 128 6.67 -14.16 -0.04
CA GLY A 128 5.87 -15.29 0.39
C GLY A 128 4.41 -14.99 0.66
N ILE A 129 3.94 -13.79 0.32
CA ILE A 129 2.53 -13.41 0.53
C ILE A 129 1.65 -14.06 -0.54
N THR A 130 0.53 -14.63 -0.12
CA THR A 130 -0.53 -15.10 -1.01
C THR A 130 -1.80 -14.32 -0.71
N GLU A 131 -2.69 -14.25 -1.68
CA GLU A 131 -3.97 -13.56 -1.51
C GLU A 131 -4.77 -14.14 -0.35
N LYS A 132 -4.83 -15.46 -0.25
CA LYS A 132 -5.55 -16.16 0.80
C LYS A 132 -5.02 -15.80 2.19
N GLU A 133 -3.71 -15.87 2.36
CA GLU A 133 -3.07 -15.60 3.64
C GLU A 133 -3.17 -14.12 4.02
N LEU A 134 -3.00 -13.22 3.06
CA LEU A 134 -3.17 -11.78 3.29
C LEU A 134 -4.60 -11.48 3.72
N GLY A 135 -5.58 -12.03 3.03
CA GLY A 135 -6.99 -11.86 3.40
C GLY A 135 -7.29 -12.37 4.80
N ALA A 136 -6.74 -13.54 5.16
CA ALA A 136 -6.92 -14.10 6.50
C ALA A 136 -6.29 -13.23 7.58
N ALA A 137 -5.08 -12.70 7.32
CA ALA A 137 -4.40 -11.82 8.27
C ALA A 137 -5.16 -10.50 8.46
N ILE A 138 -5.70 -9.95 7.39
CA ILE A 138 -6.53 -8.74 7.45
C ILE A 138 -7.79 -9.00 8.28
N ASP A 139 -8.45 -10.15 8.07
CA ASP A 139 -9.64 -10.52 8.84
C ASP A 139 -9.33 -10.61 10.34
N GLU A 140 -8.21 -11.20 10.71
CA GLU A 140 -7.78 -11.30 12.10
C GLU A 140 -7.50 -9.91 12.70
N LEU A 141 -6.82 -9.06 11.95
CA LEU A 141 -6.56 -7.67 12.36
C LEU A 141 -7.86 -6.95 12.67
N ARG A 142 -8.86 -7.06 11.79
CA ARG A 142 -10.13 -6.38 11.93
C ARG A 142 -10.92 -6.89 13.13
N LYS A 143 -10.87 -8.19 13.42
CA LYS A 143 -11.50 -8.78 14.60
C LYS A 143 -10.88 -8.22 15.89
N GLY A 144 -9.56 -8.12 15.91
CA GLY A 144 -8.84 -7.54 17.05
C GLY A 144 -9.21 -6.09 17.31
N LEU A 145 -9.33 -5.28 16.23
CA LEU A 145 -9.75 -3.89 16.33
C LEU A 145 -11.19 -3.79 16.84
N SER A 146 -12.08 -4.66 16.38
CA SER A 146 -13.46 -4.73 16.85
C SER A 146 -13.54 -4.99 18.35
N LEU A 147 -12.72 -5.89 18.86
CA LEU A 147 -12.66 -6.23 20.28
C LEU A 147 -12.14 -5.06 21.13
N ILE A 148 -11.22 -4.29 20.60
CA ILE A 148 -10.65 -3.13 21.29
C ILE A 148 -11.69 -2.01 21.43
N HIS A 149 -12.61 -1.89 20.49
CA HIS A 149 -13.60 -0.82 20.47
C HIS A 149 -14.92 -1.18 21.17
N ILE A 150 -15.02 -2.35 21.74
CA ILE A 150 -16.15 -2.74 22.60
C ILE A 150 -15.97 -2.24 24.07
#